data_e3c9c4ae606ea418ddfeaf32bdcedb57
#
_entry.id   e3c9c4ae606ea418ddfeaf32bdcedb57
#
_cell.length_a   1.000
_cell.length_b   1.000
_cell.length_c   1.000
_cell.angle_alpha   90.00
_cell.angle_beta   90.00
_cell.angle_gamma   90.00
#
_symmetry.space_group_name_H-M   'P 1'
#
loop_
_entity.id
_entity.type
_entity.pdbx_description
1 polymer ?
#
loop_
_entity_poly.entity_id
_entity_poly.type
_entity_poly.pdbx_seq_one_letter_code
_entity_poly.pdbx_strand_id
1 'polypeptide(L)'
;MAEVTLKDVARASGCSIATVSRVLAGTRPVGAETARKVRAAAESLGYRPNQVARALRSRSTGTIGLVLPQITNPFFPSLVREVEHALHAEGRAVLLADCDDDPAIEAARIAALLDRQVDALLVIPVDESHSRDTVMTAATRVPLVLLDRGCGPGAADSVAVDNAAGMALVLDHLAATGRRRICFLGAAGTASAAVERHAAYKAGVTALDPQGADRVELGDFSVEWGRAAVDRIWPSRPDAVVCANDLIALGALQRLQQLGADVPGEVAVTGFDDILITSLADPALTTVRQPVGELAAEAARLLDRRLAGERTGPHRAIRLAPALVIRASSASPATPARDAGSTRTTEEDQ
;
A
#
# COMPACT_ATOMS: atom_id res chain seq x y z
N MET A 1 -40.10 -12.13 14.61
CA MET A 1 -39.78 -12.14 16.05
C MET A 1 -39.45 -10.71 16.46
N ALA A 2 -39.94 -10.24 17.61
CA ALA A 2 -39.60 -8.89 18.10
C ALA A 2 -38.09 -8.86 18.46
N GLU A 3 -37.45 -7.80 18.04
CA GLU A 3 -36.00 -7.58 18.32
C GLU A 3 -35.80 -7.37 19.84
N VAL A 4 -34.90 -8.12 20.44
CA VAL A 4 -34.54 -8.00 21.88
C VAL A 4 -33.92 -6.64 22.14
N THR A 5 -34.44 -5.91 23.11
CA THR A 5 -34.03 -4.55 23.43
C THR A 5 -33.19 -4.46 24.71
N LEU A 6 -32.49 -3.32 24.91
CA LEU A 6 -31.83 -3.01 26.18
C LEU A 6 -32.76 -3.09 27.41
N LYS A 7 -34.07 -2.82 27.22
CA LYS A 7 -35.07 -2.92 28.29
C LYS A 7 -35.31 -4.37 28.70
N ASP A 8 -35.24 -5.29 27.76
CA ASP A 8 -35.45 -6.71 28.03
C ASP A 8 -34.25 -7.29 28.81
N VAL A 9 -33.03 -6.91 28.44
CA VAL A 9 -31.81 -7.25 29.18
C VAL A 9 -31.85 -6.66 30.60
N ALA A 10 -32.32 -5.42 30.76
CA ALA A 10 -32.46 -4.76 32.05
C ALA A 10 -33.45 -5.51 32.97
N ARG A 11 -34.59 -5.94 32.40
CA ARG A 11 -35.60 -6.73 33.12
C ARG A 11 -35.03 -8.10 33.52
N ALA A 12 -34.35 -8.81 32.62
CA ALA A 12 -33.80 -10.14 32.88
C ALA A 12 -32.62 -10.12 33.87
N SER A 13 -31.79 -9.07 33.86
CA SER A 13 -30.65 -8.95 34.77
C SER A 13 -31.00 -8.32 36.12
N GLY A 14 -32.21 -7.77 36.30
CA GLY A 14 -32.60 -7.03 37.50
C GLY A 14 -31.85 -5.68 37.67
N CYS A 15 -31.29 -5.16 36.61
CA CYS A 15 -30.48 -3.93 36.60
C CYS A 15 -31.20 -2.77 35.90
N SER A 16 -30.80 -1.54 36.20
CA SER A 16 -31.30 -0.39 35.44
C SER A 16 -30.77 -0.38 34.00
N ILE A 17 -31.55 0.19 33.05
CA ILE A 17 -31.12 0.35 31.65
C ILE A 17 -29.78 1.06 31.58
N ALA A 18 -29.53 2.06 32.45
CA ALA A 18 -28.27 2.77 32.51
C ALA A 18 -27.09 1.87 32.94
N THR A 19 -27.32 0.93 33.87
CA THR A 19 -26.32 -0.05 34.32
C THR A 19 -26.02 -1.05 33.21
N VAL A 20 -27.05 -1.59 32.55
CA VAL A 20 -26.91 -2.50 31.42
C VAL A 20 -26.12 -1.82 30.27
N SER A 21 -26.50 -0.60 29.93
CA SER A 21 -25.80 0.18 28.89
C SER A 21 -24.32 0.38 29.23
N ARG A 22 -23.97 0.72 30.49
CA ARG A 22 -22.56 0.88 30.92
C ARG A 22 -21.77 -0.43 30.86
N VAL A 23 -22.37 -1.54 31.31
CA VAL A 23 -21.70 -2.85 31.27
C VAL A 23 -21.45 -3.29 29.84
N LEU A 24 -22.44 -3.17 28.96
CA LEU A 24 -22.31 -3.60 27.57
C LEU A 24 -21.43 -2.68 26.72
N ALA A 25 -21.36 -1.39 27.08
CA ALA A 25 -20.48 -0.43 26.42
C ALA A 25 -19.04 -0.39 26.98
N GLY A 26 -18.78 -0.96 28.16
CA GLY A 26 -17.46 -0.92 28.80
C GLY A 26 -16.97 0.46 29.23
N THR A 27 -17.84 1.47 29.28
CA THR A 27 -17.46 2.90 29.43
C THR A 27 -17.11 3.34 30.85
N ARG A 28 -17.53 2.59 31.86
CA ARG A 28 -17.19 2.85 33.28
C ARG A 28 -17.13 1.53 34.05
N PRO A 29 -16.26 1.41 35.06
CA PRO A 29 -16.19 0.23 35.90
C PRO A 29 -17.53 0.01 36.63
N VAL A 30 -18.07 -1.20 36.51
CA VAL A 30 -19.24 -1.68 37.23
C VAL A 30 -18.78 -2.91 38.04
N GLY A 31 -19.35 -3.11 39.21
CA GLY A 31 -18.99 -4.25 40.05
C GLY A 31 -19.02 -5.58 39.28
N ALA A 32 -18.02 -6.43 39.47
CA ALA A 32 -17.81 -7.65 38.68
C ALA A 32 -19.02 -8.58 38.66
N GLU A 33 -19.76 -8.70 39.78
CA GLU A 33 -20.97 -9.51 39.87
C GLU A 33 -22.11 -8.95 39.00
N THR A 34 -22.33 -7.63 39.07
CA THR A 34 -23.34 -6.96 38.23
C THR A 34 -23.00 -7.08 36.75
N ALA A 35 -21.73 -6.91 36.40
CA ALA A 35 -21.27 -7.06 35.02
C ALA A 35 -21.51 -8.50 34.49
N ARG A 36 -21.25 -9.51 35.32
CA ARG A 36 -21.51 -10.92 35.01
C ARG A 36 -23.01 -11.19 34.79
N LYS A 37 -23.89 -10.71 35.70
CA LYS A 37 -25.34 -10.85 35.56
C LYS A 37 -25.88 -10.23 34.28
N VAL A 38 -25.43 -9.04 33.94
CA VAL A 38 -25.86 -8.34 32.71
C VAL A 38 -25.40 -9.07 31.46
N ARG A 39 -24.13 -9.54 31.40
CA ARG A 39 -23.61 -10.27 30.23
C ARG A 39 -24.34 -11.59 30.05
N ALA A 40 -24.57 -12.36 31.12
CA ALA A 40 -25.32 -13.63 31.06
C ALA A 40 -26.77 -13.41 30.59
N ALA A 41 -27.44 -12.36 31.06
CA ALA A 41 -28.79 -12.02 30.59
C ALA A 41 -28.80 -11.61 29.10
N ALA A 42 -27.81 -10.82 28.65
CA ALA A 42 -27.71 -10.44 27.24
C ALA A 42 -27.45 -11.65 26.33
N GLU A 43 -26.58 -12.55 26.74
CA GLU A 43 -26.26 -13.78 26.03
C GLU A 43 -27.49 -14.72 25.95
N SER A 44 -28.17 -14.95 27.08
CA SER A 44 -29.35 -15.84 27.14
C SER A 44 -30.50 -15.35 26.27
N LEU A 45 -30.65 -14.03 26.12
CA LEU A 45 -31.66 -13.41 25.27
C LEU A 45 -31.22 -13.25 23.80
N GLY A 46 -29.98 -13.58 23.45
CA GLY A 46 -29.42 -13.32 22.14
C GLY A 46 -29.34 -11.81 21.81
N TYR A 47 -29.24 -10.95 22.83
CA TYR A 47 -29.19 -9.52 22.63
C TYR A 47 -27.90 -9.12 21.91
N ARG A 48 -28.05 -8.45 20.78
CA ARG A 48 -26.94 -7.80 20.05
C ARG A 48 -27.06 -6.29 20.22
N PRO A 49 -26.00 -5.59 20.69
CA PRO A 49 -26.02 -4.14 20.77
C PRO A 49 -26.33 -3.52 19.41
N ASN A 50 -27.39 -2.70 19.35
CA ASN A 50 -27.70 -1.96 18.14
C ASN A 50 -26.64 -0.89 17.91
N GLN A 51 -25.78 -1.09 16.90
CA GLN A 51 -24.67 -0.19 16.56
C GLN A 51 -25.16 1.22 16.19
N VAL A 52 -26.30 1.33 15.50
CA VAL A 52 -26.90 2.63 15.14
C VAL A 52 -27.29 3.42 16.39
N ALA A 53 -27.98 2.74 17.35
CA ALA A 53 -28.36 3.38 18.62
C ALA A 53 -27.13 3.73 19.50
N ARG A 54 -26.04 2.99 19.36
CA ARG A 54 -24.75 3.30 20.02
C ARG A 54 -24.11 4.51 19.35
N ALA A 55 -24.01 4.53 18.04
CA ALA A 55 -23.44 5.63 17.27
C ALA A 55 -24.14 6.97 17.54
N LEU A 56 -25.46 6.97 17.59
CA LEU A 56 -26.26 8.16 17.94
C LEU A 56 -25.92 8.73 19.34
N ARG A 57 -25.59 7.87 20.30
CA ARG A 57 -25.23 8.30 21.66
C ARG A 57 -23.78 8.68 21.83
N SER A 58 -22.87 7.95 21.19
CA SER A 58 -21.42 8.20 21.27
C SER A 58 -20.95 9.26 20.27
N ARG A 59 -21.76 9.63 19.29
CA ARG A 59 -21.38 10.42 18.11
C ARG A 59 -20.17 9.82 17.36
N SER A 60 -20.03 8.51 17.41
CA SER A 60 -19.00 7.75 16.73
C SER A 60 -19.56 6.41 16.28
N THR A 61 -19.31 6.04 15.05
CA THR A 61 -19.75 4.78 14.44
C THR A 61 -18.73 3.65 14.66
N GLY A 62 -17.51 3.97 15.06
CA GLY A 62 -16.39 3.05 15.09
C GLY A 62 -15.95 2.59 13.70
N THR A 63 -16.27 3.38 12.66
CA THR A 63 -16.04 2.99 11.27
C THR A 63 -15.12 4.00 10.58
N ILE A 64 -14.10 3.49 9.90
CA ILE A 64 -13.16 4.27 9.10
C ILE A 64 -13.40 3.97 7.62
N GLY A 65 -13.53 5.00 6.79
CA GLY A 65 -13.57 4.85 5.34
C GLY A 65 -12.15 4.70 4.80
N LEU A 66 -11.92 3.67 3.98
CA LEU A 66 -10.69 3.49 3.24
C LEU A 66 -10.98 3.58 1.75
N VAL A 67 -10.42 4.60 1.10
CA VAL A 67 -10.60 4.89 -0.33
C VAL A 67 -9.29 4.55 -1.03
N LEU A 68 -9.37 3.77 -2.10
CA LEU A 68 -8.20 3.34 -2.87
C LEU A 68 -8.42 3.44 -4.38
N PRO A 69 -7.36 3.61 -5.18
CA PRO A 69 -7.47 3.78 -6.62
C PRO A 69 -8.04 2.55 -7.33
N GLN A 70 -7.48 1.35 -7.05
CA GLN A 70 -7.81 0.16 -7.81
C GLN A 70 -7.52 -1.12 -7.00
N ILE A 71 -8.56 -1.87 -6.65
CA ILE A 71 -8.43 -3.12 -5.87
C ILE A 71 -7.73 -4.25 -6.64
N THR A 72 -7.70 -4.19 -7.95
CA THR A 72 -7.12 -5.23 -8.81
C THR A 72 -5.58 -5.20 -8.85
N ASN A 73 -4.94 -4.11 -8.46
CA ASN A 73 -3.49 -4.08 -8.24
C ASN A 73 -3.16 -4.78 -6.90
N PRO A 74 -2.40 -5.89 -6.88
CA PRO A 74 -2.15 -6.71 -5.69
C PRO A 74 -1.44 -5.98 -4.53
N PHE A 75 -0.81 -4.84 -4.78
CA PHE A 75 -0.23 -3.99 -3.74
C PHE A 75 -1.31 -3.48 -2.78
N PHE A 76 -2.44 -2.98 -3.31
CA PHE A 76 -3.50 -2.41 -2.48
C PHE A 76 -4.19 -3.42 -1.57
N PRO A 77 -4.61 -4.62 -1.99
CA PRO A 77 -5.10 -5.64 -1.07
C PRO A 77 -4.14 -5.98 0.08
N SER A 78 -2.83 -5.99 -0.19
CA SER A 78 -1.83 -6.20 0.86
C SER A 78 -1.82 -5.06 1.88
N LEU A 79 -1.90 -3.82 1.41
CA LEU A 79 -1.97 -2.63 2.25
C LEU A 79 -3.29 -2.56 3.03
N VAL A 80 -4.44 -2.88 2.38
CA VAL A 80 -5.77 -2.94 3.01
C VAL A 80 -5.76 -3.92 4.19
N ARG A 81 -5.15 -5.09 4.02
CA ARG A 81 -5.04 -6.09 5.10
C ARG A 81 -4.31 -5.54 6.32
N GLU A 82 -3.18 -4.86 6.12
CA GLU A 82 -2.41 -4.29 7.23
C GLU A 82 -3.14 -3.10 7.89
N VAL A 83 -3.84 -2.29 7.11
CA VAL A 83 -4.71 -1.22 7.62
C VAL A 83 -5.86 -1.80 8.47
N GLU A 84 -6.51 -2.85 7.96
CA GLU A 84 -7.59 -3.53 8.69
C GLU A 84 -7.09 -4.11 10.01
N HIS A 85 -5.93 -4.79 10.01
CA HIS A 85 -5.33 -5.31 11.24
C HIS A 85 -5.01 -4.20 12.26
N ALA A 86 -4.43 -3.09 11.82
CA ALA A 86 -4.09 -1.97 12.70
C ALA A 86 -5.35 -1.33 13.32
N LEU A 87 -6.40 -1.09 12.53
CA LEU A 87 -7.63 -0.48 13.00
C LEU A 87 -8.50 -1.43 13.82
N HIS A 88 -8.51 -2.73 13.47
CA HIS A 88 -9.25 -3.74 14.24
C HIS A 88 -8.71 -3.89 15.65
N ALA A 89 -7.40 -3.81 15.85
CA ALA A 89 -6.77 -3.84 17.18
C ALA A 89 -7.31 -2.72 18.11
N GLU A 90 -7.81 -1.63 17.54
CA GLU A 90 -8.42 -0.50 18.25
C GLU A 90 -9.96 -0.57 18.28
N GLY A 91 -10.54 -1.67 17.81
CA GLY A 91 -11.98 -1.91 17.78
C GLY A 91 -12.73 -1.11 16.71
N ARG A 92 -12.05 -0.72 15.63
CA ARG A 92 -12.63 -0.01 14.47
C ARG A 92 -12.86 -0.95 13.30
N ALA A 93 -13.92 -0.69 12.54
CA ALA A 93 -14.23 -1.37 11.30
C ALA A 93 -13.81 -0.52 10.09
N VAL A 94 -13.47 -1.18 8.99
CA VAL A 94 -13.12 -0.54 7.72
C VAL A 94 -14.26 -0.67 6.73
N LEU A 95 -14.67 0.45 6.10
CA LEU A 95 -15.49 0.47 4.89
C LEU A 95 -14.60 0.81 3.70
N LEU A 96 -14.40 -0.18 2.84
CA LEU A 96 -13.58 -0.06 1.63
C LEU A 96 -14.38 0.56 0.48
N ALA A 97 -13.76 1.47 -0.26
CA ALA A 97 -14.26 2.04 -1.50
C ALA A 97 -13.17 2.01 -2.58
N ASP A 98 -13.48 1.34 -3.68
CA ASP A 98 -12.65 1.27 -4.88
C ASP A 98 -13.07 2.36 -5.87
N CYS A 99 -12.11 3.08 -6.47
CA CYS A 99 -12.34 4.23 -7.33
C CYS A 99 -12.09 3.94 -8.81
N ASP A 100 -11.72 2.72 -9.18
CA ASP A 100 -11.44 2.33 -10.56
C ASP A 100 -10.49 3.31 -11.29
N ASP A 101 -9.52 3.84 -10.54
CA ASP A 101 -8.51 4.82 -10.97
C ASP A 101 -9.11 6.12 -11.60
N ASP A 102 -10.35 6.48 -11.20
CA ASP A 102 -11.10 7.65 -11.70
C ASP A 102 -11.33 8.68 -10.57
N PRO A 103 -10.83 9.93 -10.69
CA PRO A 103 -11.02 10.98 -9.68
C PRO A 103 -12.49 11.38 -9.46
N ALA A 104 -13.37 11.24 -10.46
CA ALA A 104 -14.79 11.53 -10.30
C ALA A 104 -15.48 10.43 -9.47
N ILE A 105 -15.10 9.18 -9.69
CA ILE A 105 -15.58 8.06 -8.85
C ILE A 105 -15.01 8.21 -7.44
N GLU A 106 -13.75 8.60 -7.28
CA GLU A 106 -13.15 8.90 -5.97
C GLU A 106 -13.99 9.91 -5.18
N ALA A 107 -14.32 11.05 -5.80
CA ALA A 107 -15.14 12.08 -5.17
C ALA A 107 -16.52 11.55 -4.73
N ALA A 108 -17.17 10.75 -5.59
CA ALA A 108 -18.46 10.13 -5.28
C ALA A 108 -18.35 9.11 -4.12
N ARG A 109 -17.29 8.31 -4.07
CA ARG A 109 -17.04 7.35 -3.00
C ARG A 109 -16.77 8.04 -1.66
N ILE A 110 -15.95 9.10 -1.66
CA ILE A 110 -15.71 9.92 -0.47
C ILE A 110 -17.02 10.51 0.05
N ALA A 111 -17.85 11.11 -0.81
CA ALA A 111 -19.15 11.65 -0.42
C ALA A 111 -20.06 10.56 0.18
N ALA A 112 -20.13 9.39 -0.45
CA ALA A 112 -20.95 8.27 0.04
C ALA A 112 -20.48 7.73 1.41
N LEU A 113 -19.18 7.74 1.70
CA LEU A 113 -18.64 7.37 3.02
C LEU A 113 -19.00 8.42 4.08
N LEU A 114 -18.88 9.71 3.73
CA LEU A 114 -19.26 10.81 4.62
C LEU A 114 -20.75 10.79 4.95
N ASP A 115 -21.62 10.46 3.98
CA ASP A 115 -23.06 10.31 4.20
C ASP A 115 -23.39 9.09 5.08
N ARG A 116 -22.54 8.06 5.10
CA ARG A 116 -22.60 6.92 6.05
C ARG A 116 -22.03 7.24 7.42
N GLN A 117 -21.61 8.49 7.64
CA GLN A 117 -21.12 8.97 8.93
C GLN A 117 -19.89 8.18 9.42
N VAL A 118 -18.93 7.87 8.53
CA VAL A 118 -17.63 7.34 8.97
C VAL A 118 -16.94 8.35 9.90
N ASP A 119 -16.22 7.84 10.89
CA ASP A 119 -15.57 8.70 11.90
C ASP A 119 -14.34 9.41 11.34
N ALA A 120 -13.71 8.80 10.34
CA ALA A 120 -12.54 9.34 9.66
C ALA A 120 -12.32 8.66 8.30
N LEU A 121 -11.37 9.19 7.51
CA LEU A 121 -11.00 8.67 6.20
C LEU A 121 -9.50 8.38 6.13
N LEU A 122 -9.15 7.23 5.55
CA LEU A 122 -7.85 6.96 4.93
C LEU A 122 -8.05 7.01 3.41
N VAL A 123 -7.28 7.83 2.72
CA VAL A 123 -7.43 8.02 1.27
C VAL A 123 -6.09 7.78 0.59
N ILE A 124 -6.09 6.91 -0.42
CA ILE A 124 -5.01 6.76 -1.37
C ILE A 124 -5.45 7.48 -2.63
N PRO A 125 -5.01 8.72 -2.88
CA PRO A 125 -5.52 9.51 -3.99
C PRO A 125 -5.25 8.87 -5.35
N VAL A 126 -6.22 8.98 -6.25
CA VAL A 126 -6.05 8.59 -7.65
C VAL A 126 -5.04 9.53 -8.33
N ASP A 127 -5.22 10.81 -8.11
CA ASP A 127 -4.49 11.88 -8.81
C ASP A 127 -4.06 12.98 -7.83
N GLU A 128 -2.83 13.50 -7.97
CA GLU A 128 -2.32 14.52 -7.05
C GLU A 128 -3.10 15.84 -7.15
N SER A 129 -3.47 16.25 -8.35
CA SER A 129 -4.10 17.54 -8.63
C SER A 129 -5.62 17.48 -8.54
N HIS A 130 -6.22 16.50 -9.23
CA HIS A 130 -7.69 16.39 -9.32
C HIS A 130 -8.32 15.91 -8.01
N SER A 131 -7.64 15.07 -7.23
CA SER A 131 -8.14 14.61 -5.91
C SER A 131 -8.03 15.68 -4.82
N ARG A 132 -7.17 16.70 -5.01
CA ARG A 132 -6.83 17.67 -3.96
C ARG A 132 -8.03 18.37 -3.35
N ASP A 133 -8.89 18.96 -4.16
CA ASP A 133 -10.03 19.74 -3.68
C ASP A 133 -11.05 18.85 -2.94
N THR A 134 -11.27 17.63 -3.43
CA THR A 134 -12.12 16.63 -2.79
C THR A 134 -11.56 16.23 -1.42
N VAL A 135 -10.27 15.94 -1.33
CA VAL A 135 -9.57 15.60 -0.09
C VAL A 135 -9.65 16.75 0.92
N MET A 136 -9.33 17.97 0.50
CA MET A 136 -9.38 19.15 1.37
C MET A 136 -10.79 19.41 1.89
N THR A 137 -11.81 19.28 1.04
CA THR A 137 -13.21 19.41 1.44
C THR A 137 -13.61 18.35 2.46
N ALA A 138 -13.25 17.08 2.22
CA ALA A 138 -13.53 15.98 3.14
C ALA A 138 -12.82 16.18 4.50
N ALA A 139 -11.58 16.67 4.51
CA ALA A 139 -10.80 16.92 5.71
C ALA A 139 -11.42 18.01 6.63
N THR A 140 -12.28 18.90 6.09
CA THR A 140 -13.05 19.84 6.92
C THR A 140 -14.18 19.16 7.70
N ARG A 141 -14.66 18.00 7.23
CA ARG A 141 -15.82 17.29 7.81
C ARG A 141 -15.39 16.22 8.83
N VAL A 142 -14.35 15.44 8.49
CA VAL A 142 -13.84 14.35 9.32
C VAL A 142 -12.30 14.35 9.32
N PRO A 143 -11.64 13.78 10.33
CA PRO A 143 -10.22 13.47 10.27
C PRO A 143 -9.88 12.68 9.02
N LEU A 144 -8.82 13.08 8.31
CA LEU A 144 -8.38 12.45 7.08
C LEU A 144 -6.86 12.30 7.07
N VAL A 145 -6.38 11.15 6.65
CA VAL A 145 -4.95 10.86 6.42
C VAL A 145 -4.78 10.30 5.00
N LEU A 146 -3.81 10.83 4.28
CA LEU A 146 -3.39 10.32 2.98
C LEU A 146 -2.41 9.16 3.20
N LEU A 147 -2.56 8.09 2.42
CA LEU A 147 -1.74 6.89 2.50
C LEU A 147 -1.15 6.56 1.13
N ASP A 148 0.13 6.15 1.08
CA ASP A 148 0.87 5.77 -0.13
C ASP A 148 1.08 6.90 -1.14
N ARG A 149 0.03 7.66 -1.45
CA ARG A 149 0.04 8.78 -2.40
C ARG A 149 -0.37 10.08 -1.72
N GLY A 150 0.08 11.22 -2.25
CA GLY A 150 -0.23 12.55 -1.76
C GLY A 150 -1.06 13.39 -2.74
N CYS A 151 -1.60 14.52 -2.23
CA CYS A 151 -2.27 15.56 -3.02
C CYS A 151 -1.52 16.90 -2.92
N GLY A 152 -0.19 16.85 -2.87
CA GLY A 152 0.64 18.03 -2.67
C GLY A 152 0.69 18.53 -1.23
N PRO A 153 1.52 19.54 -0.95
CA PRO A 153 1.77 20.02 0.41
C PRO A 153 0.51 20.58 1.09
N GLY A 154 0.33 20.26 2.37
CA GLY A 154 -0.68 20.88 3.22
C GLY A 154 -2.13 20.44 3.00
N ALA A 155 -2.39 19.42 2.15
CA ALA A 155 -3.75 18.92 1.94
C ALA A 155 -4.30 18.19 3.17
N ALA A 156 -3.51 17.27 3.73
CA ALA A 156 -3.81 16.52 4.95
C ALA A 156 -2.52 15.91 5.51
N ASP A 157 -2.59 15.23 6.67
CA ASP A 157 -1.51 14.35 7.12
C ASP A 157 -1.29 13.25 6.08
N SER A 158 -0.03 12.84 5.88
CA SER A 158 0.29 11.81 4.90
C SER A 158 1.36 10.84 5.39
N VAL A 159 1.22 9.58 4.98
CA VAL A 159 2.22 8.53 5.17
C VAL A 159 2.47 7.87 3.83
N ALA A 160 3.71 7.85 3.38
CA ALA A 160 4.10 7.20 2.13
C ALA A 160 5.52 6.62 2.24
N VAL A 161 5.88 5.77 1.29
CA VAL A 161 7.26 5.32 1.16
C VAL A 161 8.14 6.44 0.58
N ASP A 162 9.43 6.44 0.89
CA ASP A 162 10.40 7.28 0.21
C ASP A 162 10.72 6.69 -1.18
N ASN A 163 9.95 7.16 -2.18
CA ASN A 163 10.10 6.71 -3.57
C ASN A 163 11.47 7.07 -4.15
N ALA A 164 12.07 8.19 -3.72
CA ALA A 164 13.38 8.61 -4.20
C ALA A 164 14.48 7.68 -3.66
N ALA A 165 14.43 7.34 -2.39
CA ALA A 165 15.32 6.35 -1.80
C ALA A 165 15.18 4.98 -2.47
N GLY A 166 13.94 4.55 -2.78
CA GLY A 166 13.68 3.30 -3.50
C GLY A 166 14.31 3.26 -4.89
N MET A 167 14.17 4.33 -5.67
CA MET A 167 14.83 4.44 -6.98
C MET A 167 16.35 4.48 -6.88
N ALA A 168 16.91 5.16 -5.88
CA ALA A 168 18.35 5.17 -5.64
C ALA A 168 18.89 3.76 -5.38
N LEU A 169 18.21 2.96 -4.52
CA LEU A 169 18.59 1.57 -4.27
C LEU A 169 18.63 0.72 -5.55
N VAL A 170 17.66 0.91 -6.44
CA VAL A 170 17.62 0.22 -7.74
C VAL A 170 18.79 0.62 -8.62
N LEU A 171 19.03 1.92 -8.78
CA LEU A 171 20.09 2.44 -9.65
C LEU A 171 21.48 2.06 -9.12
N ASP A 172 21.71 2.12 -7.81
CA ASP A 172 22.96 1.69 -7.18
C ASP A 172 23.23 0.20 -7.41
N HIS A 173 22.19 -0.64 -7.29
CA HIS A 173 22.30 -2.07 -7.59
C HIS A 173 22.64 -2.32 -9.06
N LEU A 174 21.98 -1.66 -9.99
CA LEU A 174 22.26 -1.79 -11.42
C LEU A 174 23.67 -1.29 -11.77
N ALA A 175 24.12 -0.21 -11.16
CA ALA A 175 25.48 0.30 -11.29
C ALA A 175 26.52 -0.73 -10.81
N ALA A 176 26.28 -1.33 -9.64
CA ALA A 176 27.16 -2.36 -9.05
C ALA A 176 27.23 -3.63 -9.92
N THR A 177 26.16 -3.96 -10.65
CA THR A 177 26.12 -5.09 -11.60
C THR A 177 26.61 -4.73 -13.00
N GLY A 178 27.11 -3.51 -13.21
CA GLY A 178 27.74 -3.06 -14.46
C GLY A 178 26.77 -2.62 -15.55
N ARG A 179 25.48 -2.44 -15.25
CA ARG A 179 24.49 -1.98 -16.22
C ARG A 179 24.68 -0.49 -16.56
N ARG A 180 24.57 -0.14 -17.84
CA ARG A 180 24.88 1.21 -18.36
C ARG A 180 23.87 1.75 -19.38
N ARG A 181 23.07 0.91 -20.03
CA ARG A 181 22.00 1.32 -20.96
C ARG A 181 20.64 1.06 -20.32
N ILE A 182 20.24 2.00 -19.48
CA ILE A 182 19.07 1.83 -18.63
C ILE A 182 17.85 2.52 -19.26
N CYS A 183 16.71 1.81 -19.30
CA CYS A 183 15.41 2.35 -19.68
C CYS A 183 14.46 2.34 -18.50
N PHE A 184 13.53 3.29 -18.45
CA PHE A 184 12.46 3.37 -17.46
C PHE A 184 11.09 3.12 -18.09
N LEU A 185 10.33 2.24 -17.49
CA LEU A 185 8.92 2.01 -17.79
C LEU A 185 8.07 2.47 -16.62
N GLY A 186 7.31 3.55 -16.82
CA GLY A 186 6.51 4.17 -15.78
C GLY A 186 5.04 4.28 -16.13
N ALA A 187 4.27 4.86 -15.20
CA ALA A 187 2.91 5.26 -15.47
C ALA A 187 2.85 6.72 -15.90
N ALA A 188 2.01 6.98 -16.90
CA ALA A 188 1.59 8.34 -17.25
C ALA A 188 0.61 8.85 -16.20
N GLY A 189 0.40 10.15 -16.17
CA GLY A 189 -0.55 10.77 -15.25
C GLY A 189 0.12 11.37 -14.02
N THR A 190 -0.69 11.74 -13.07
CA THR A 190 -0.36 12.62 -11.95
C THR A 190 -0.50 11.94 -10.58
N ALA A 191 -0.52 10.60 -10.53
CA ALA A 191 -0.38 9.88 -9.28
C ALA A 191 1.00 10.20 -8.66
N SER A 192 1.04 10.73 -7.44
CA SER A 192 2.29 11.24 -6.85
C SER A 192 3.41 10.20 -6.80
N ALA A 193 3.10 8.92 -6.55
CA ALA A 193 4.09 7.83 -6.57
C ALA A 193 4.72 7.65 -7.97
N ALA A 194 3.93 7.76 -9.06
CA ALA A 194 4.46 7.68 -10.44
C ALA A 194 5.38 8.86 -10.73
N VAL A 195 4.94 10.07 -10.37
CA VAL A 195 5.71 11.31 -10.57
C VAL A 195 7.02 11.27 -9.79
N GLU A 196 6.97 10.89 -8.50
CA GLU A 196 8.14 10.82 -7.63
C GLU A 196 9.16 9.78 -8.13
N ARG A 197 8.71 8.56 -8.50
CA ARG A 197 9.59 7.49 -9.02
C ARG A 197 10.24 7.89 -10.34
N HIS A 198 9.48 8.48 -11.26
CA HIS A 198 10.01 8.98 -12.53
C HIS A 198 11.03 10.10 -12.32
N ALA A 199 10.72 11.10 -11.48
CA ALA A 199 11.64 12.20 -11.18
C ALA A 199 12.93 11.70 -10.53
N ALA A 200 12.82 10.75 -9.59
CA ALA A 200 13.97 10.14 -8.93
C ALA A 200 14.84 9.31 -9.89
N TYR A 201 14.20 8.55 -10.80
CA TYR A 201 14.91 7.85 -11.87
C TYR A 201 15.71 8.83 -12.72
N LYS A 202 15.08 9.89 -13.24
CA LYS A 202 15.76 10.89 -14.09
C LYS A 202 16.94 11.57 -13.37
N ALA A 203 16.76 11.91 -12.10
CA ALA A 203 17.83 12.51 -11.30
C ALA A 203 19.02 11.58 -11.10
N GLY A 204 18.76 10.29 -10.83
CA GLY A 204 19.81 9.32 -10.50
C GLY A 204 20.47 8.69 -11.72
N VAL A 205 19.74 8.43 -12.80
CA VAL A 205 20.25 7.68 -13.97
C VAL A 205 21.32 8.45 -14.73
N THR A 206 21.29 9.78 -14.76
CA THR A 206 22.21 10.63 -15.55
C THR A 206 23.68 10.39 -15.19
N ALA A 207 23.97 10.06 -13.95
CA ALA A 207 25.33 9.76 -13.50
C ALA A 207 25.84 8.38 -14.02
N LEU A 208 24.94 7.45 -14.30
CA LEU A 208 25.23 6.09 -14.76
C LEU A 208 25.17 5.98 -16.28
N ASP A 209 24.16 6.62 -16.85
CA ASP A 209 23.81 6.63 -18.27
C ASP A 209 23.31 8.03 -18.64
N PRO A 210 24.18 8.90 -19.21
CA PRO A 210 23.81 10.26 -19.56
C PRO A 210 22.59 10.37 -20.51
N GLN A 211 22.31 9.35 -21.31
CA GLN A 211 21.14 9.28 -22.20
C GLN A 211 19.96 8.56 -21.57
N GLY A 212 20.12 7.96 -20.40
CA GLY A 212 19.09 7.18 -19.73
C GLY A 212 17.87 8.02 -19.34
N ALA A 213 18.08 9.31 -19.02
CA ALA A 213 17.01 10.23 -18.68
C ALA A 213 15.97 10.44 -19.80
N ASP A 214 16.35 10.18 -21.06
CA ASP A 214 15.48 10.31 -22.24
C ASP A 214 14.89 8.97 -22.68
N ARG A 215 15.37 7.84 -22.12
CA ARG A 215 14.84 6.50 -22.41
C ARG A 215 13.72 6.15 -21.43
N VAL A 216 12.60 6.82 -21.59
CA VAL A 216 11.42 6.74 -20.73
C VAL A 216 10.19 6.46 -21.55
N GLU A 217 9.46 5.42 -21.18
CA GLU A 217 8.13 5.13 -21.72
C GLU A 217 7.11 5.19 -20.58
N LEU A 218 6.01 5.90 -20.81
CA LEU A 218 4.96 6.12 -19.83
C LEU A 218 3.60 5.64 -20.35
N GLY A 219 2.85 4.91 -19.50
CA GLY A 219 1.50 4.42 -19.80
C GLY A 219 0.76 4.09 -18.50
N ASP A 220 0.23 2.87 -18.35
CA ASP A 220 -0.57 2.48 -17.19
C ASP A 220 0.22 1.62 -16.21
N PHE A 221 -0.24 1.51 -14.97
CA PHE A 221 0.25 0.55 -13.99
C PHE A 221 -0.29 -0.87 -14.27
N SER A 222 -0.01 -1.42 -15.46
CA SER A 222 -0.55 -2.69 -15.89
C SER A 222 0.49 -3.63 -16.52
N VAL A 223 0.20 -4.93 -16.53
CA VAL A 223 1.00 -5.95 -17.20
C VAL A 223 0.97 -5.73 -18.72
N GLU A 224 -0.18 -5.36 -19.25
CA GLU A 224 -0.40 -5.09 -20.69
C GLU A 224 0.49 -3.95 -21.16
N TRP A 225 0.56 -2.87 -20.39
CA TRP A 225 1.45 -1.75 -20.67
C TRP A 225 2.92 -2.18 -20.63
N GLY A 226 3.33 -2.92 -19.60
CA GLY A 226 4.71 -3.42 -19.48
C GLY A 226 5.14 -4.24 -20.70
N ARG A 227 4.24 -5.07 -21.24
CA ARG A 227 4.48 -5.82 -22.48
C ARG A 227 4.62 -4.91 -23.71
N ALA A 228 3.68 -3.98 -23.89
CA ALA A 228 3.68 -3.07 -25.03
C ALA A 228 4.89 -2.12 -25.02
N ALA A 229 5.32 -1.68 -23.85
CA ALA A 229 6.46 -0.78 -23.68
C ALA A 229 7.78 -1.46 -24.10
N VAL A 230 7.94 -2.76 -23.84
CA VAL A 230 9.14 -3.50 -24.26
C VAL A 230 9.32 -3.44 -25.78
N ASP A 231 8.26 -3.58 -26.58
CA ASP A 231 8.37 -3.50 -28.04
C ASP A 231 8.93 -2.16 -28.53
N ARG A 232 8.73 -1.09 -27.77
CA ARG A 232 9.24 0.25 -28.09
C ARG A 232 10.70 0.44 -27.69
N ILE A 233 11.10 -0.09 -26.53
CA ILE A 233 12.47 0.10 -26.02
C ILE A 233 13.45 -0.94 -26.56
N TRP A 234 13.00 -2.15 -26.91
CA TRP A 234 13.87 -3.27 -27.29
C TRP A 234 14.77 -3.02 -28.49
N PRO A 235 14.37 -2.22 -29.52
CA PRO A 235 15.30 -1.86 -30.60
C PRO A 235 16.56 -1.13 -30.12
N SER A 236 16.53 -0.42 -28.98
CA SER A 236 17.69 0.26 -28.40
C SER A 236 18.63 -0.68 -27.63
N ARG A 237 18.23 -1.96 -27.44
CA ARG A 237 19.00 -2.97 -26.70
C ARG A 237 19.44 -2.49 -25.33
N PRO A 238 18.51 -2.13 -24.43
CA PRO A 238 18.89 -1.77 -23.06
C PRO A 238 19.51 -2.97 -22.36
N ASP A 239 20.43 -2.74 -21.43
CA ASP A 239 20.96 -3.76 -20.53
C ASP A 239 20.28 -3.78 -19.16
N ALA A 240 19.39 -2.81 -18.90
CA ALA A 240 18.51 -2.82 -17.76
C ALA A 240 17.18 -2.10 -18.06
N VAL A 241 16.09 -2.62 -17.49
CA VAL A 241 14.74 -2.05 -17.52
C VAL A 241 14.29 -1.83 -16.07
N VAL A 242 14.13 -0.56 -15.69
CA VAL A 242 13.60 -0.13 -14.41
C VAL A 242 12.12 0.13 -14.56
N CYS A 243 11.29 -0.60 -13.86
CA CYS A 243 9.84 -0.45 -13.91
C CYS A 243 9.32 0.27 -12.67
N ALA A 244 8.36 1.18 -12.87
CA ALA A 244 7.78 1.96 -11.80
C ALA A 244 6.98 1.13 -10.79
N ASN A 245 6.49 -0.07 -11.20
CA ASN A 245 5.91 -1.04 -10.28
C ASN A 245 6.10 -2.48 -10.80
N ASP A 246 5.67 -3.45 -9.99
CA ASP A 246 5.84 -4.86 -10.28
C ASP A 246 4.94 -5.37 -11.42
N LEU A 247 3.74 -4.81 -11.60
CA LEU A 247 2.87 -5.20 -12.71
C LEU A 247 3.51 -4.86 -14.06
N ILE A 248 4.05 -3.65 -14.21
CA ILE A 248 4.82 -3.25 -15.39
C ILE A 248 6.01 -4.20 -15.59
N ALA A 249 6.75 -4.50 -14.52
CA ALA A 249 7.93 -5.36 -14.56
C ALA A 249 7.59 -6.80 -14.98
N LEU A 250 6.49 -7.36 -14.49
CA LEU A 250 6.03 -8.70 -14.89
C LEU A 250 5.63 -8.74 -16.36
N GLY A 251 4.97 -7.69 -16.86
CA GLY A 251 4.68 -7.54 -18.27
C GLY A 251 5.95 -7.45 -19.12
N ALA A 252 6.93 -6.67 -18.67
CA ALA A 252 8.22 -6.53 -19.34
C ALA A 252 8.99 -7.86 -19.37
N LEU A 253 9.07 -8.57 -18.23
CA LEU A 253 9.68 -9.90 -18.17
C LEU A 253 9.07 -10.87 -19.17
N GLN A 254 7.74 -10.98 -19.17
CA GLN A 254 7.03 -11.87 -20.07
C GLN A 254 7.33 -11.55 -21.53
N ARG A 255 7.37 -10.27 -21.90
CA ARG A 255 7.63 -9.87 -23.28
C ARG A 255 9.09 -10.11 -23.70
N LEU A 256 10.05 -9.80 -22.84
CA LEU A 256 11.47 -10.07 -23.07
C LEU A 256 11.72 -11.56 -23.32
N GLN A 257 11.12 -12.43 -22.51
CA GLN A 257 11.19 -13.88 -22.70
C GLN A 257 10.62 -14.33 -24.06
N GLN A 258 9.47 -13.76 -24.47
CA GLN A 258 8.89 -14.06 -25.79
C GLN A 258 9.79 -13.63 -26.95
N LEU A 259 10.61 -12.58 -26.74
CA LEU A 259 11.61 -12.12 -27.70
C LEU A 259 12.93 -12.90 -27.64
N GLY A 260 13.02 -13.89 -26.75
CA GLY A 260 14.22 -14.72 -26.56
C GLY A 260 15.36 -14.01 -25.84
N ALA A 261 15.10 -12.90 -25.16
CA ALA A 261 16.12 -12.19 -24.39
C ALA A 261 16.50 -12.96 -23.10
N ASP A 262 17.78 -13.02 -22.82
CA ASP A 262 18.30 -13.60 -21.58
C ASP A 262 18.18 -12.60 -20.41
N VAL A 263 17.32 -12.94 -19.43
CA VAL A 263 17.16 -12.17 -18.21
C VAL A 263 17.73 -12.99 -17.03
N PRO A 264 18.76 -12.54 -16.35
CA PRO A 264 19.37 -11.21 -16.36
C PRO A 264 20.60 -11.07 -17.26
N GLY A 265 21.02 -12.11 -17.99
CA GLY A 265 22.27 -12.10 -18.74
C GLY A 265 22.41 -10.93 -19.72
N GLU A 266 21.46 -10.79 -20.64
CA GLU A 266 21.42 -9.69 -21.62
C GLU A 266 20.81 -8.43 -21.03
N VAL A 267 19.69 -8.55 -20.30
CA VAL A 267 18.93 -7.42 -19.75
C VAL A 267 18.44 -7.71 -18.34
N ALA A 268 18.76 -6.83 -17.39
CA ALA A 268 18.21 -6.89 -16.04
C ALA A 268 16.82 -6.23 -16.00
N VAL A 269 15.91 -6.75 -15.16
CA VAL A 269 14.58 -6.15 -14.94
C VAL A 269 14.37 -5.94 -13.44
N THR A 270 13.88 -4.76 -13.08
CA THR A 270 13.54 -4.42 -11.69
C THR A 270 12.14 -3.83 -11.59
N GLY A 271 11.47 -4.10 -10.47
CA GLY A 271 10.14 -3.58 -10.15
C GLY A 271 10.12 -2.71 -8.90
N PHE A 272 8.91 -2.44 -8.43
CA PHE A 272 8.61 -1.72 -7.20
C PHE A 272 7.31 -2.25 -6.62
N ASP A 273 7.19 -2.42 -5.31
CA ASP A 273 6.08 -2.82 -4.43
C ASP A 273 6.33 -4.15 -3.70
N ASP A 274 7.09 -5.09 -4.27
CA ASP A 274 7.32 -6.47 -3.77
C ASP A 274 6.01 -7.25 -3.54
N ILE A 275 5.14 -7.25 -4.55
CA ILE A 275 3.91 -8.06 -4.50
C ILE A 275 4.25 -9.57 -4.52
N LEU A 276 3.40 -10.39 -3.93
CA LEU A 276 3.66 -11.83 -3.75
C LEU A 276 4.11 -12.55 -5.02
N ILE A 277 3.50 -12.25 -6.14
CA ILE A 277 3.75 -12.93 -7.43
C ILE A 277 5.17 -12.69 -7.96
N THR A 278 5.88 -11.65 -7.52
CA THR A 278 7.26 -11.35 -7.94
C THR A 278 8.25 -12.43 -7.55
N SER A 279 8.01 -13.11 -6.44
CA SER A 279 8.84 -14.23 -5.97
C SER A 279 8.56 -15.53 -6.72
N LEU A 280 7.44 -15.63 -7.40
CA LEU A 280 6.98 -16.79 -8.17
C LEU A 280 7.26 -16.65 -9.67
N ALA A 281 7.68 -15.47 -10.11
CA ALA A 281 8.06 -15.23 -11.50
C ALA A 281 9.35 -16.01 -11.86
N ASP A 282 9.53 -16.31 -13.12
CA ASP A 282 10.74 -16.94 -13.64
C ASP A 282 11.33 -16.06 -14.78
N PRO A 283 12.50 -15.44 -14.52
CA PRO A 283 13.24 -15.34 -13.27
C PRO A 283 12.49 -14.55 -12.19
N ALA A 284 12.70 -14.90 -10.91
CA ALA A 284 12.12 -14.17 -9.78
C ALA A 284 12.54 -12.69 -9.81
N LEU A 285 11.57 -11.78 -9.65
CA LEU A 285 11.75 -10.35 -9.90
C LEU A 285 12.44 -9.63 -8.73
N THR A 286 13.53 -8.93 -9.02
CA THR A 286 14.13 -7.93 -8.14
C THR A 286 13.20 -6.73 -8.04
N THR A 287 12.91 -6.28 -6.83
CA THR A 287 11.92 -5.21 -6.61
C THR A 287 12.21 -4.43 -5.33
N VAL A 288 11.63 -3.25 -5.23
CA VAL A 288 11.67 -2.43 -4.02
C VAL A 288 10.47 -2.79 -3.13
N ARG A 289 10.75 -3.29 -1.93
CA ARG A 289 9.74 -3.59 -0.92
C ARG A 289 9.29 -2.33 -0.21
N GLN A 290 8.00 -2.07 -0.22
CA GLN A 290 7.37 -1.07 0.63
C GLN A 290 7.08 -1.66 2.02
N PRO A 291 7.30 -0.92 3.12
CA PRO A 291 7.02 -1.39 4.47
C PRO A 291 5.53 -1.25 4.80
N VAL A 292 4.66 -2.06 4.15
CA VAL A 292 3.19 -1.91 4.21
C VAL A 292 2.63 -1.98 5.62
N GLY A 293 3.20 -2.81 6.50
CA GLY A 293 2.80 -2.88 7.92
C GLY A 293 3.10 -1.58 8.68
N GLU A 294 4.26 -0.98 8.45
CA GLU A 294 4.63 0.31 9.06
C GLU A 294 3.81 1.46 8.48
N LEU A 295 3.54 1.45 7.16
CA LEU A 295 2.66 2.43 6.50
C LEU A 295 1.27 2.42 7.15
N ALA A 296 0.69 1.24 7.34
CA ALA A 296 -0.62 1.08 7.97
C ALA A 296 -0.64 1.53 9.44
N ALA A 297 0.37 1.13 10.22
CA ALA A 297 0.49 1.49 11.64
C ALA A 297 0.64 3.01 11.83
N GLU A 298 1.49 3.67 11.02
CA GLU A 298 1.67 5.13 11.09
C GLU A 298 0.42 5.88 10.64
N ALA A 299 -0.29 5.39 9.61
CA ALA A 299 -1.56 5.99 9.17
C ALA A 299 -2.63 5.88 10.27
N ALA A 300 -2.77 4.71 10.91
CA ALA A 300 -3.69 4.53 12.04
C ALA A 300 -3.33 5.47 13.19
N ARG A 301 -2.04 5.57 13.56
CA ARG A 301 -1.56 6.45 14.62
C ARG A 301 -1.83 7.94 14.34
N LEU A 302 -1.65 8.40 13.11
CA LEU A 302 -2.00 9.78 12.73
C LEU A 302 -3.51 10.01 12.82
N LEU A 303 -4.30 9.03 12.37
CA LEU A 303 -5.75 9.10 12.42
C LEU A 303 -6.26 9.21 13.85
N ASP A 304 -5.70 8.43 14.77
CA ASP A 304 -6.02 8.46 16.20
C ASP A 304 -5.78 9.81 16.83
N ARG A 305 -4.65 10.42 16.55
CA ARG A 305 -4.33 11.76 17.05
C ARG A 305 -5.36 12.78 16.59
N ARG A 306 -5.77 12.71 15.32
CA ARG A 306 -6.80 13.61 14.78
C ARG A 306 -8.18 13.34 15.39
N LEU A 307 -8.52 12.08 15.62
CA LEU A 307 -9.76 11.67 16.31
C LEU A 307 -9.75 12.10 17.78
N ALA A 308 -8.60 12.07 18.46
CA ALA A 308 -8.45 12.53 19.84
C ALA A 308 -8.53 14.06 20.01
N GLY A 309 -8.65 14.82 18.91
CA GLY A 309 -8.84 16.26 18.95
C GLY A 309 -7.63 17.10 18.56
N GLU A 310 -6.50 16.51 18.16
CA GLU A 310 -5.35 17.24 17.60
C GLU A 310 -5.67 17.76 16.17
N ARG A 311 -6.81 18.45 16.01
CA ARG A 311 -7.25 18.98 14.71
C ARG A 311 -6.52 20.26 14.29
N THR A 312 -5.93 20.97 15.23
CA THR A 312 -5.21 22.22 15.01
C THR A 312 -3.71 21.97 15.06
N GLY A 313 -3.03 22.26 13.97
CA GLY A 313 -1.58 22.12 13.83
C GLY A 313 -1.19 21.81 12.39
N PRO A 314 0.10 21.97 12.04
CA PRO A 314 0.57 21.66 10.71
C PRO A 314 0.34 20.19 10.37
N HIS A 315 0.01 19.92 9.12
CA HIS A 315 -0.06 18.56 8.60
C HIS A 315 1.33 17.92 8.62
N ARG A 316 1.37 16.63 8.93
CA ARG A 316 2.60 15.84 8.98
C ARG A 316 2.73 15.04 7.69
N ALA A 317 3.92 15.04 7.12
CA ALA A 317 4.28 14.15 6.01
C ALA A 317 5.33 13.17 6.53
N ILE A 318 4.99 11.89 6.60
CA ILE A 318 5.88 10.81 7.04
C ILE A 318 6.32 10.05 5.81
N ARG A 319 7.64 9.88 5.65
CA ARG A 319 8.24 9.06 4.61
C ARG A 319 8.97 7.89 5.26
N LEU A 320 8.61 6.66 4.87
CA LEU A 320 9.21 5.44 5.39
C LEU A 320 10.24 4.91 4.41
N ALA A 321 11.36 4.39 4.93
CA ALA A 321 12.42 3.84 4.13
C ALA A 321 12.00 2.52 3.47
N PRO A 322 12.18 2.36 2.14
CA PRO A 322 11.99 1.10 1.46
C PRO A 322 13.21 0.18 1.59
N ALA A 323 13.10 -1.06 1.13
CA ALA A 323 14.21 -2.00 1.03
C ALA A 323 14.26 -2.64 -0.36
N LEU A 324 15.45 -2.78 -0.93
CA LEU A 324 15.63 -3.52 -2.18
C LEU A 324 15.67 -5.03 -1.89
N VAL A 325 14.87 -5.80 -2.62
CA VAL A 325 14.85 -7.26 -2.59
C VAL A 325 15.45 -7.78 -3.89
N ILE A 326 16.72 -8.14 -3.84
CA ILE A 326 17.45 -8.65 -5.00
C ILE A 326 17.04 -10.10 -5.27
N ARG A 327 16.67 -10.38 -6.51
CA ARG A 327 16.32 -11.71 -7.01
C ARG A 327 16.96 -11.97 -8.38
N ALA A 328 16.59 -13.09 -9.00
CA ALA A 328 17.21 -13.57 -10.21
C ALA A 328 17.13 -12.62 -11.41
N SER A 329 16.10 -11.78 -11.52
CA SER A 329 15.90 -10.91 -12.70
C SER A 329 16.94 -9.79 -12.88
N SER A 330 17.80 -9.56 -11.89
CA SER A 330 18.87 -8.58 -11.96
C SER A 330 20.16 -8.98 -11.23
N ALA A 331 20.16 -10.15 -10.55
CA ALA A 331 21.38 -10.65 -9.93
C ALA A 331 22.42 -10.97 -11.03
N SER A 332 23.68 -10.63 -10.80
CA SER A 332 24.75 -11.10 -11.68
C SER A 332 24.72 -12.63 -11.69
N PRO A 333 24.82 -13.29 -12.86
CA PRO A 333 25.00 -14.74 -12.87
C PRO A 333 26.22 -15.07 -12.01
N ALA A 334 26.04 -15.97 -11.04
CA ALA A 334 27.16 -16.44 -10.23
C ALA A 334 28.24 -16.91 -11.20
N THR A 335 29.43 -16.29 -11.18
CA THR A 335 30.56 -16.77 -11.95
C THR A 335 30.77 -18.22 -11.53
N PRO A 336 30.63 -19.21 -12.44
CA PRO A 336 30.85 -20.59 -12.06
C PRO A 336 32.24 -20.66 -11.46
N ALA A 337 32.37 -21.22 -10.26
CA ALA A 337 33.65 -21.45 -9.63
C ALA A 337 34.54 -22.16 -10.67
N ARG A 338 35.63 -21.52 -11.09
CA ARG A 338 36.60 -22.17 -11.95
C ARG A 338 37.05 -23.40 -11.17
N ASP A 339 36.70 -24.57 -11.66
CA ASP A 339 37.29 -25.82 -11.19
C ASP A 339 38.81 -25.63 -11.16
N ALA A 340 39.34 -25.53 -9.97
CA ALA A 340 40.77 -25.55 -9.75
C ALA A 340 41.26 -26.90 -10.26
N GLY A 341 41.97 -26.82 -11.36
CA GLY A 341 42.41 -27.95 -12.18
C GLY A 341 42.86 -29.16 -11.37
N SER A 342 42.27 -30.30 -11.68
CA SER A 342 42.81 -31.63 -11.41
C SER A 342 44.18 -31.73 -12.03
N THR A 343 45.25 -31.49 -11.27
CA THR A 343 46.59 -31.93 -11.57
C THR A 343 46.61 -33.46 -11.56
N ARG A 344 46.54 -34.06 -12.73
CA ARG A 344 46.89 -35.48 -12.92
C ARG A 344 48.40 -35.59 -12.65
N THR A 345 48.75 -36.18 -11.54
CA THR A 345 50.07 -36.78 -11.31
C THR A 345 50.15 -38.06 -12.15
N THR A 346 50.92 -38.00 -13.21
CA THR A 346 51.45 -39.21 -13.88
C THR A 346 52.52 -39.80 -12.99
N GLU A 347 52.24 -40.94 -12.35
CA GLU A 347 53.27 -41.84 -11.84
C GLU A 347 53.84 -42.59 -13.06
N GLU A 348 55.11 -42.34 -13.37
CA GLU A 348 55.92 -43.21 -14.22
C GLU A 348 56.55 -44.27 -13.32
N ASP A 349 56.40 -45.52 -13.69
CA ASP A 349 57.08 -46.73 -13.24
C ASP A 349 58.55 -46.67 -13.47
N GLN A 350 59.33 -47.07 -12.46
CA GLN A 350 60.58 -47.93 -12.57
C GLN A 350 60.71 -48.80 -11.33
#